data_ffca5cf0d19bc5d73e5743e92f74129d
#
_entry.id   ffca5cf0d19bc5d73e5743e92f74129d
#
_cell.length_a   1.000
_cell.length_b   1.000
_cell.length_c   1.000
_cell.angle_alpha   90.00
_cell.angle_beta   90.00
_cell.angle_gamma   90.00
#
_symmetry.space_group_name_H-M   'P 1'
#
loop_
_entity.id
_entity.type
_entity.pdbx_description
1 polymer ?
#
loop_
_entity_poly.entity_id
_entity_poly.type
_entity_poly.pdbx_seq_one_letter_code
_entity_poly.pdbx_strand_id
1 'polypeptide(L)'
;MKVSHEVPRCLLTASTEFNDYDYCLPHLLDQDEEYKQYFIDARDKGRYVIMDNSLHELGEAYDFDRLRYWVNELEPDEFMVPDVWMRCAETAAQAKYWKQFEFPEKTQKIAVIQGEDKNQAYLCANLLQNLGYDKLCVSYGATWYNDFFP
;
A
#
# COMPACT_ATOMS: atom_id res chain seq x y z
N MET A 1 10.49 -14.69 6.73
CA MET A 1 10.22 -13.44 5.98
C MET A 1 9.40 -13.84 4.76
N LYS A 2 8.34 -13.13 4.48
CA LYS A 2 7.52 -13.32 3.26
C LYS A 2 7.98 -12.31 2.22
N VAL A 3 8.00 -12.70 0.95
CA VAL A 3 8.47 -11.87 -0.16
C VAL A 3 7.42 -11.86 -1.27
N SER A 4 7.19 -10.70 -1.85
CA SER A 4 6.44 -10.53 -3.07
C SER A 4 7.19 -9.61 -4.03
N HIS A 5 7.08 -9.90 -5.29
CA HIS A 5 7.58 -9.05 -6.37
C HIS A 5 6.39 -8.49 -7.12
N GLU A 6 6.41 -7.19 -7.35
CA GLU A 6 5.59 -6.61 -8.39
C GLU A 6 6.07 -7.13 -9.73
N VAL A 7 5.17 -7.66 -10.53
CA VAL A 7 5.51 -8.29 -11.80
C VAL A 7 4.70 -7.68 -12.94
N PRO A 8 5.28 -7.61 -14.15
CA PRO A 8 4.52 -7.18 -15.32
C PRO A 8 3.37 -8.16 -15.61
N ARG A 9 2.32 -7.67 -16.25
CA ARG A 9 1.09 -8.43 -16.54
C ARG A 9 1.36 -9.83 -17.10
N CYS A 10 2.32 -9.97 -18.02
CA CYS A 10 2.64 -11.26 -18.64
C CYS A 10 3.20 -12.31 -17.66
N LEU A 11 3.61 -11.92 -16.45
CA LEU A 11 4.13 -12.80 -15.43
C LEU A 11 3.18 -13.00 -14.23
N LEU A 12 2.01 -12.37 -14.21
CA LEU A 12 1.07 -12.45 -13.09
C LEU A 12 0.75 -13.89 -12.69
N THR A 13 0.42 -14.75 -13.66
CA THR A 13 0.12 -16.16 -13.36
C THR A 13 1.34 -16.90 -12.82
N ALA A 14 2.52 -16.67 -13.42
CA ALA A 14 3.75 -17.32 -12.98
C ALA A 14 4.21 -16.82 -11.60
N SER A 15 3.85 -15.60 -11.21
CA SER A 15 4.25 -15.03 -9.92
C SER A 15 3.72 -15.82 -8.72
N THR A 16 2.64 -16.57 -8.89
CA THR A 16 2.09 -17.44 -7.84
C THR A 16 3.07 -18.54 -7.41
N GLU A 17 4.07 -18.87 -8.23
CA GLU A 17 5.07 -19.89 -7.92
C GLU A 17 6.19 -19.38 -7.00
N PHE A 18 6.41 -18.05 -6.96
CA PHE A 18 7.52 -17.46 -6.19
C PHE A 18 7.10 -16.32 -5.24
N ASN A 19 5.91 -15.77 -5.37
CA ASN A 19 5.39 -14.76 -4.46
C ASN A 19 4.63 -15.41 -3.31
N ASP A 20 4.99 -15.04 -2.08
CA ASP A 20 4.28 -15.47 -0.86
C ASP A 20 2.91 -14.78 -0.71
N TYR A 21 2.73 -13.62 -1.33
CA TYR A 21 1.47 -12.85 -1.37
C TYR A 21 1.43 -12.03 -2.67
N ASP A 22 0.25 -11.57 -3.04
CA ASP A 22 0.08 -10.75 -4.24
C ASP A 22 0.07 -9.26 -3.89
N TYR A 23 0.78 -8.45 -4.68
CA TYR A 23 0.88 -7.00 -4.49
C TYR A 23 0.14 -6.28 -5.60
N CYS A 24 -0.91 -5.54 -5.25
CA CYS A 24 -1.87 -4.96 -6.18
C CYS A 24 -1.70 -3.44 -6.29
N LEU A 25 -1.59 -2.94 -7.52
CA LEU A 25 -1.57 -1.51 -7.84
C LEU A 25 -2.98 -1.07 -8.28
N PRO A 26 -3.71 -0.26 -7.49
CA PRO A 26 -5.11 0.04 -7.77
C PRO A 26 -5.34 0.80 -9.08
N HIS A 27 -4.41 1.63 -9.55
CA HIS A 27 -4.55 2.30 -10.84
C HIS A 27 -4.59 1.33 -12.03
N LEU A 28 -3.91 0.17 -11.93
CA LEU A 28 -3.95 -0.86 -12.97
C LEU A 28 -5.29 -1.62 -12.99
N LEU A 29 -6.01 -1.68 -11.88
CA LEU A 29 -7.35 -2.25 -11.85
C LEU A 29 -8.34 -1.45 -12.71
N ASP A 30 -8.10 -0.14 -12.87
CA ASP A 30 -8.90 0.74 -13.73
C ASP A 30 -8.54 0.60 -15.22
N GLN A 31 -7.29 0.22 -15.51
CA GLN A 31 -6.72 0.33 -16.85
C GLN A 31 -6.61 -1.01 -17.57
N ASP A 32 -6.60 -2.12 -16.85
CA ASP A 32 -6.27 -3.45 -17.38
C ASP A 32 -7.23 -4.51 -16.85
N GLU A 33 -8.08 -5.02 -17.73
CA GLU A 33 -9.09 -6.03 -17.39
C GLU A 33 -8.47 -7.38 -16.99
N GLU A 34 -7.35 -7.79 -17.63
CA GLU A 34 -6.67 -9.04 -17.26
C GLU A 34 -6.01 -8.93 -15.87
N TYR A 35 -5.43 -7.75 -15.57
CA TYR A 35 -4.88 -7.46 -14.25
C TYR A 35 -5.96 -7.49 -13.18
N LYS A 36 -7.08 -6.82 -13.43
CA LYS A 36 -8.24 -6.82 -12.53
C LYS A 36 -8.75 -8.24 -12.28
N GLN A 37 -8.96 -9.02 -13.34
CA GLN A 37 -9.46 -10.40 -13.22
C GLN A 37 -8.50 -11.28 -12.42
N TYR A 38 -7.18 -11.12 -12.60
CA TYR A 38 -6.19 -11.85 -11.82
C TYR A 38 -6.37 -11.62 -10.30
N PHE A 39 -6.55 -10.37 -9.86
CA PHE A 39 -6.71 -10.06 -8.45
C PHE A 39 -8.06 -10.48 -7.87
N ILE A 40 -9.13 -10.44 -8.66
CA ILE A 40 -10.42 -11.05 -8.30
C ILE A 40 -10.25 -12.55 -8.06
N ASP A 41 -9.61 -13.23 -8.99
CA ASP A 41 -9.34 -14.68 -8.88
C ASP A 41 -8.42 -15.01 -7.69
N ALA A 42 -7.41 -14.18 -7.43
CA ALA A 42 -6.50 -14.33 -6.29
C ALA A 42 -7.27 -14.24 -4.96
N ARG A 43 -8.13 -13.23 -4.81
CA ARG A 43 -9.03 -13.09 -3.66
C ARG A 43 -9.91 -14.34 -3.50
N ASP A 44 -10.57 -14.77 -4.56
CA ASP A 44 -11.53 -15.88 -4.53
C ASP A 44 -10.85 -17.23 -4.21
N LYS A 45 -9.57 -17.36 -4.55
CA LYS A 45 -8.70 -18.49 -4.18
C LYS A 45 -8.12 -18.38 -2.77
N GLY A 46 -8.41 -17.31 -2.04
CA GLY A 46 -7.90 -17.08 -0.69
C GLY A 46 -6.40 -16.74 -0.62
N ARG A 47 -5.83 -16.21 -1.70
CA ARG A 47 -4.46 -15.68 -1.65
C ARG A 47 -4.43 -14.39 -0.84
N TYR A 48 -3.31 -14.17 -0.15
CA TYR A 48 -3.10 -12.94 0.60
C TYR A 48 -2.79 -11.79 -0.36
N VAL A 49 -3.57 -10.73 -0.31
CA VAL A 49 -3.43 -9.56 -1.20
C VAL A 49 -3.13 -8.32 -0.39
N ILE A 50 -2.06 -7.61 -0.75
CA ILE A 50 -1.75 -6.26 -0.27
C ILE A 50 -1.99 -5.29 -1.41
N MET A 51 -2.83 -4.27 -1.19
CA MET A 51 -3.08 -3.20 -2.15
C MET A 51 -2.26 -1.97 -1.82
N ASP A 52 -1.50 -1.49 -2.78
CA ASP A 52 -0.76 -0.23 -2.71
C ASP A 52 -1.70 0.98 -2.84
N ASN A 53 -1.17 2.18 -2.71
CA ASN A 53 -1.87 3.43 -2.99
C ASN A 53 -1.43 4.10 -4.31
N SER A 54 -0.51 3.48 -5.04
CA SER A 54 0.00 3.90 -6.36
C SER A 54 0.67 5.28 -6.43
N LEU A 55 1.07 5.84 -5.28
CA LEU A 55 1.70 7.17 -5.23
C LEU A 55 3.02 7.21 -6.03
N HIS A 56 3.83 6.17 -5.91
CA HIS A 56 5.14 6.11 -6.56
C HIS A 56 5.02 6.02 -8.08
N GLU A 57 4.15 5.17 -8.59
CA GLU A 57 3.95 4.90 -10.01
C GLU A 57 3.33 6.10 -10.73
N LEU A 58 2.39 6.78 -10.08
CA LEU A 58 1.70 7.94 -10.66
C LEU A 58 2.47 9.25 -10.45
N GLY A 59 3.38 9.32 -9.45
CA GLY A 59 4.03 10.56 -9.04
C GLY A 59 3.11 11.56 -8.33
N GLU A 60 1.86 11.19 -8.13
CA GLU A 60 0.82 11.96 -7.43
C GLU A 60 -0.15 11.01 -6.73
N ALA A 61 -0.96 11.54 -5.82
CA ALA A 61 -1.95 10.73 -5.12
C ALA A 61 -2.99 10.15 -6.10
N TYR A 62 -3.20 8.82 -6.00
CA TYR A 62 -4.30 8.18 -6.70
C TYR A 62 -5.65 8.68 -6.16
N ASP A 63 -6.66 8.70 -7.01
CA ASP A 63 -8.00 9.15 -6.64
C ASP A 63 -8.53 8.42 -5.41
N PHE A 64 -8.90 9.17 -4.35
CA PHE A 64 -9.31 8.60 -3.07
C PHE A 64 -10.65 7.86 -3.13
N ASP A 65 -11.58 8.31 -3.98
CA ASP A 65 -12.85 7.62 -4.15
C ASP A 65 -12.66 6.31 -4.91
N ARG A 66 -11.75 6.30 -5.89
CA ARG A 66 -11.37 5.07 -6.60
C ARG A 66 -10.64 4.10 -5.69
N LEU A 67 -9.71 4.58 -4.84
CA LEU A 67 -9.04 3.71 -3.87
C LEU A 67 -10.05 3.06 -2.92
N ARG A 68 -10.97 3.85 -2.35
CA ARG A 68 -12.02 3.32 -1.48
C ARG A 68 -12.91 2.31 -2.19
N TYR A 69 -13.28 2.59 -3.44
CA TYR A 69 -14.04 1.68 -4.27
C TYR A 69 -13.31 0.33 -4.40
N TRP A 70 -12.04 0.34 -4.80
CA TRP A 70 -11.29 -0.89 -5.01
C TRP A 70 -11.01 -1.66 -3.73
N VAL A 71 -10.76 -0.98 -2.60
CA VAL A 71 -10.62 -1.64 -1.30
C VAL A 71 -11.89 -2.38 -0.91
N ASN A 72 -13.07 -1.79 -1.16
CA ASN A 72 -14.35 -2.46 -0.88
C ASN A 72 -14.68 -3.57 -1.87
N GLU A 73 -14.37 -3.41 -3.16
CA GLU A 73 -14.68 -4.40 -4.19
C GLU A 73 -13.73 -5.60 -4.14
N LEU A 74 -12.43 -5.35 -3.96
CA LEU A 74 -11.44 -6.41 -3.95
C LEU A 74 -11.28 -7.05 -2.56
N GLU A 75 -11.62 -6.33 -1.51
CA GLU A 75 -11.44 -6.76 -0.11
C GLU A 75 -10.02 -7.33 0.14
N PRO A 76 -8.94 -6.56 -0.13
CA PRO A 76 -7.59 -7.05 0.13
C PRO A 76 -7.39 -7.34 1.61
N ASP A 77 -6.44 -8.18 1.96
CA ASP A 77 -6.09 -8.43 3.37
C ASP A 77 -5.50 -7.18 4.01
N GLU A 78 -4.75 -6.40 3.22
CA GLU A 78 -4.16 -5.13 3.65
C GLU A 78 -4.18 -4.10 2.53
N PHE A 79 -4.24 -2.81 2.89
CA PHE A 79 -4.00 -1.75 1.92
C PHE A 79 -3.20 -0.59 2.54
N MET A 80 -2.39 0.06 1.69
CA MET A 80 -1.65 1.25 2.06
C MET A 80 -2.58 2.46 2.07
N VAL A 81 -2.74 3.13 3.21
CA VAL A 81 -3.44 4.42 3.23
C VAL A 81 -2.61 5.46 2.49
N PRO A 82 -3.23 6.42 1.80
CA PRO A 82 -2.53 7.46 1.10
C PRO A 82 -1.54 8.21 1.98
N ASP A 83 -0.37 8.44 1.43
CA ASP A 83 0.72 9.18 2.05
C ASP A 83 1.19 10.30 1.13
N VAL A 84 2.11 11.12 1.61
CA VAL A 84 2.70 12.22 0.84
C VAL A 84 4.22 12.08 0.86
N TRP A 85 4.78 11.95 -0.33
CA TRP A 85 6.20 11.68 -0.52
C TRP A 85 7.09 12.64 0.28
N MET A 86 7.96 12.08 1.13
CA MET A 86 8.91 12.78 1.99
C MET A 86 8.29 13.80 2.99
N ARG A 87 6.97 13.77 3.20
CA ARG A 87 6.23 14.73 4.02
C ARG A 87 5.60 14.07 5.24
N CYS A 88 6.31 14.11 6.38
CA CYS A 88 5.85 13.50 7.62
C CYS A 88 4.50 14.05 8.10
N ALA A 89 4.35 15.37 8.18
CA ALA A 89 3.15 16.01 8.73
C ALA A 89 1.92 15.77 7.85
N GLU A 90 2.07 15.91 6.54
CA GLU A 90 1.00 15.69 5.57
C GLU A 90 0.60 14.22 5.52
N THR A 91 1.55 13.30 5.61
CA THR A 91 1.28 11.85 5.71
C THR A 91 0.50 11.53 6.98
N ALA A 92 0.88 12.08 8.13
CA ALA A 92 0.12 11.89 9.37
C ALA A 92 -1.30 12.46 9.28
N ALA A 93 -1.48 13.60 8.59
CA ALA A 93 -2.80 14.19 8.36
C ALA A 93 -3.67 13.28 7.45
N GLN A 94 -3.10 12.71 6.38
CA GLN A 94 -3.78 11.72 5.53
C GLN A 94 -4.15 10.47 6.34
N ALA A 95 -3.22 9.93 7.08
CA ALA A 95 -3.48 8.76 7.92
C ALA A 95 -4.62 9.00 8.93
N LYS A 96 -4.66 10.20 9.56
CA LYS A 96 -5.75 10.61 10.44
C LYS A 96 -7.08 10.69 9.70
N TYR A 97 -7.10 11.28 8.51
CA TYR A 97 -8.30 11.38 7.66
C TYR A 97 -8.84 9.99 7.30
N TRP A 98 -7.96 9.04 6.93
CA TRP A 98 -8.35 7.69 6.53
C TRP A 98 -8.82 6.81 7.69
N LYS A 99 -8.58 7.19 8.94
CA LYS A 99 -9.11 6.49 10.11
C LYS A 99 -10.64 6.51 10.19
N GLN A 100 -11.29 7.55 9.66
CA GLN A 100 -12.75 7.70 9.73
C GLN A 100 -13.52 6.75 8.81
N PHE A 101 -12.86 6.15 7.81
CA PHE A 101 -13.51 5.23 6.89
C PHE A 101 -13.47 3.82 7.43
N GLU A 102 -14.60 3.13 7.33
CA GLU A 102 -14.70 1.71 7.64
C GLU A 102 -14.55 0.91 6.35
N PHE A 103 -13.92 -0.25 6.45
CA PHE A 103 -13.68 -1.19 5.38
C PHE A 103 -14.07 -2.60 5.85
N PRO A 104 -14.14 -3.61 4.94
CA PRO A 104 -14.42 -4.98 5.36
C PRO A 104 -13.54 -5.43 6.53
N GLU A 105 -14.12 -6.17 7.48
CA GLU A 105 -13.48 -6.53 8.76
C GLU A 105 -12.09 -7.18 8.59
N LYS A 106 -11.90 -7.95 7.52
CA LYS A 106 -10.61 -8.60 7.25
C LYS A 106 -9.53 -7.63 6.75
N THR A 107 -9.93 -6.50 6.17
CA THR A 107 -9.02 -5.56 5.52
C THR A 107 -8.33 -4.65 6.52
N GLN A 108 -7.01 -4.73 6.62
CA GLN A 108 -6.21 -3.94 7.54
C GLN A 108 -5.59 -2.73 6.84
N LYS A 109 -5.57 -1.59 7.53
CA LYS A 109 -4.91 -0.37 7.05
C LYS A 109 -3.44 -0.40 7.41
N ILE A 110 -2.56 -0.16 6.43
CA ILE A 110 -1.13 0.05 6.64
C ILE A 110 -0.82 1.52 6.41
N ALA A 111 -0.14 2.16 7.35
CA ALA A 111 0.34 3.53 7.17
C ALA A 111 1.80 3.53 6.71
N VAL A 112 2.13 4.41 5.76
CA VAL A 112 3.48 4.52 5.19
C VAL A 112 4.27 5.55 5.98
N ILE A 113 5.49 5.20 6.39
CA ILE A 113 6.41 6.12 7.06
C ILE A 113 7.05 7.01 6.00
N GLN A 114 6.91 8.34 6.17
CA GLN A 114 7.51 9.33 5.28
C GLN A 114 8.31 10.36 6.08
N GLY A 115 9.36 10.91 5.44
CA GLY A 115 10.21 11.95 6.02
C GLY A 115 11.37 12.26 5.10
N GLU A 116 11.90 13.48 5.19
CA GLU A 116 13.06 13.92 4.41
C GLU A 116 14.37 13.34 4.96
N ASP A 117 14.36 12.98 6.24
CA ASP A 117 15.50 12.39 6.93
C ASP A 117 15.04 11.36 7.97
N LYS A 118 16.01 10.72 8.60
CA LYS A 118 15.81 9.70 9.62
C LYS A 118 15.00 10.20 10.82
N ASN A 119 15.23 11.43 11.26
CA ASN A 119 14.54 11.98 12.44
C ASN A 119 13.07 12.22 12.13
N GLN A 120 12.77 12.76 10.94
CA GLN A 120 11.39 12.90 10.47
C GLN A 120 10.70 11.55 10.28
N ALA A 121 11.41 10.53 9.77
CA ALA A 121 10.87 9.18 9.65
C ALA A 121 10.51 8.59 11.02
N TYR A 122 11.36 8.73 12.05
CA TYR A 122 11.01 8.33 13.41
C TYR A 122 9.83 9.12 13.98
N LEU A 123 9.78 10.42 13.74
CA LEU A 123 8.63 11.23 14.15
C LEU A 123 7.35 10.75 13.48
N CYS A 124 7.39 10.51 12.17
CA CYS A 124 6.27 9.99 11.41
C CYS A 124 5.78 8.64 11.96
N ALA A 125 6.69 7.70 12.19
CA ALA A 125 6.34 6.40 12.78
C ALA A 125 5.63 6.55 14.13
N ASN A 126 6.13 7.42 15.02
CA ASN A 126 5.52 7.68 16.32
C ASN A 126 4.12 8.31 16.18
N LEU A 127 3.95 9.26 15.25
CA LEU A 127 2.65 9.89 14.98
C LEU A 127 1.63 8.86 14.48
N LEU A 128 2.04 7.99 13.54
CA LEU A 128 1.18 6.95 13.00
C LEU A 128 0.78 5.91 14.06
N GLN A 129 1.71 5.50 14.92
CA GLN A 129 1.42 4.61 16.05
C GLN A 129 0.44 5.26 17.04
N ASN A 130 0.64 6.54 17.37
CA ASN A 130 -0.28 7.29 18.26
C ASN A 130 -1.67 7.47 17.65
N LEU A 131 -1.80 7.45 16.31
CA LEU A 131 -3.07 7.38 15.62
C LEU A 131 -3.71 5.97 15.68
N GLY A 132 -3.02 4.97 16.22
CA GLY A 132 -3.48 3.60 16.35
C GLY A 132 -3.33 2.77 15.07
N TYR A 133 -2.27 3.01 14.30
CA TYR A 133 -1.86 2.09 13.24
C TYR A 133 -0.93 1.04 13.80
N ASP A 134 -1.36 -0.23 13.74
CA ASP A 134 -0.59 -1.37 14.24
C ASP A 134 0.42 -1.89 13.20
N LYS A 135 0.17 -1.56 11.91
CA LYS A 135 1.06 -1.92 10.80
C LYS A 135 1.59 -0.68 10.11
N LEU A 136 2.90 -0.66 9.94
CA LEU A 136 3.61 0.42 9.27
C LEU A 136 4.42 -0.14 8.10
N CYS A 137 4.44 0.61 7.00
CA CYS A 137 5.27 0.35 5.83
C CYS A 137 6.47 1.30 5.82
N VAL A 138 7.63 0.76 5.48
CA VAL A 138 8.85 1.54 5.23
C VAL A 138 9.07 1.61 3.73
N SER A 139 8.97 2.81 3.16
CA SER A 139 9.19 3.01 1.73
C SER A 139 10.66 2.87 1.36
N TYR A 140 10.98 2.01 0.41
CA TYR A 140 12.33 1.82 -0.11
C TYR A 140 12.92 3.10 -0.74
N GLY A 141 12.09 3.90 -1.38
CA GLY A 141 12.53 5.13 -2.07
C GLY A 141 12.75 6.32 -1.14
N ALA A 142 12.52 6.19 0.17
CA ALA A 142 12.79 7.29 1.10
C ALA A 142 14.30 7.55 1.20
N THR A 143 14.71 8.83 1.11
CA THR A 143 16.14 9.21 1.15
C THR A 143 16.87 8.77 2.42
N TRP A 144 16.14 8.69 3.54
CA TRP A 144 16.69 8.22 4.81
C TRP A 144 17.01 6.72 4.82
N TYR A 145 16.50 5.95 3.86
CA TYR A 145 16.83 4.53 3.73
C TYR A 145 18.34 4.33 3.47
N ASN A 146 18.94 5.21 2.70
CA ASN A 146 20.38 5.16 2.40
C ASN A 146 21.25 5.37 3.64
N ASP A 147 20.73 6.02 4.70
CA ASP A 147 21.44 6.20 5.97
C ASP A 147 21.57 4.89 6.77
N PHE A 148 20.69 3.92 6.51
CA PHE A 148 20.75 2.60 7.13
C PHE A 148 21.58 1.59 6.31
N PHE A 149 21.66 1.79 5.00
CA PHE A 149 22.30 0.88 4.05
C PHE A 149 23.20 1.69 3.11
N PRO A 150 24.33 2.20 3.63
CA PRO A 150 25.28 2.98 2.85
C PRO A 150 25.93 2.15 1.75
#